data_456ef5ebd5a69484d816117e3beb9aed
#
_entry.id   456ef5ebd5a69484d816117e3beb9aed
#
_cell.length_a   1.000
_cell.length_b   1.000
_cell.length_c   1.000
_cell.angle_alpha   90.00
_cell.angle_beta   90.00
_cell.angle_gamma   90.00
#
_symmetry.space_group_name_H-M   'P 1'
#
loop_
_entity.id
_entity.type
_entity.pdbx_description
1 polymer ?
#
loop_
_entity_poly.entity_id
_entity_poly.type
_entity_poly.pdbx_seq_one_letter_code
_entity_poly.pdbx_strand_id
1 'polypeptide(L)'
;LPPKELMGSKKRPAPFLLLAQWLEKNFSCCDYAVISIDMLVYGGIVPSRLHHQTTRECLDRLHLLADLRARYPQVKLFAFSLIMRAPCYNSADEEPDYYAEHGSSLFRVGVLRDKIQRNLATAEEKSELSGLEQSIPRSVLSDFCSRRSTNHAVNLQTIFLAEQGVLDFLTIPLDDCALLGWAAAERQQLAAAIRSHALGSRIYSYS
;
A
#
# COMPACT_ATOMS: atom_id res chain seq x y z
N LEU A 1 8.58 6.01 -19.96
CA LEU A 1 9.08 5.76 -18.60
C LEU A 1 9.87 6.98 -18.11
N PRO A 2 9.85 7.30 -16.82
CA PRO A 2 10.72 8.33 -16.26
C PRO A 2 12.19 7.98 -16.47
N PRO A 3 13.08 8.98 -16.58
CA PRO A 3 14.53 8.76 -16.58
C PRO A 3 14.98 8.04 -15.30
N LYS A 4 16.06 7.25 -15.39
CA LYS A 4 16.56 6.46 -14.24
C LYS A 4 16.89 7.33 -13.02
N GLU A 5 17.34 8.55 -13.26
CA GLU A 5 17.70 9.53 -12.24
C GLU A 5 16.50 9.95 -11.37
N LEU A 6 15.28 9.80 -11.90
CA LEU A 6 14.03 10.10 -11.20
C LEU A 6 13.41 8.88 -10.51
N MET A 7 13.98 7.67 -10.71
CA MET A 7 13.33 6.42 -10.27
C MET A 7 13.71 5.99 -8.85
N GLY A 8 14.57 6.66 -8.15
CA GLY A 8 15.05 6.18 -6.86
C GLY A 8 15.83 4.87 -6.97
N SER A 9 16.14 4.24 -5.86
CA SER A 9 16.83 2.93 -5.86
C SER A 9 16.64 2.21 -4.52
N LYS A 10 16.17 0.98 -4.53
CA LYS A 10 15.91 0.16 -3.33
C LYS A 10 15.27 1.00 -2.19
N LYS A 11 15.99 1.27 -1.10
CA LYS A 11 15.50 2.04 0.05
C LYS A 11 15.44 3.57 -0.20
N ARG A 12 16.09 4.09 -1.24
CA ARG A 12 16.07 5.53 -1.56
C ARG A 12 14.84 5.84 -2.43
N PRO A 13 13.89 6.66 -1.93
CA PRO A 13 12.69 6.99 -2.67
C PRO A 13 12.98 7.86 -3.90
N ALA A 14 12.15 7.72 -4.94
CA ALA A 14 12.08 8.68 -6.02
C ALA A 14 11.63 10.05 -5.49
N PRO A 15 12.21 11.18 -5.96
CA PRO A 15 11.81 12.51 -5.51
C PRO A 15 10.44 12.88 -6.11
N PHE A 16 9.41 12.92 -5.28
CA PHE A 16 8.01 13.14 -5.70
C PHE A 16 7.86 14.34 -6.63
N LEU A 17 8.40 15.52 -6.26
CA LEU A 17 8.22 16.75 -7.04
C LEU A 17 8.76 16.62 -8.46
N LEU A 18 9.95 16.02 -8.61
CA LEU A 18 10.55 15.83 -9.93
C LEU A 18 9.81 14.79 -10.76
N LEU A 19 9.33 13.72 -10.11
CA LEU A 19 8.53 12.70 -10.76
C LEU A 19 7.17 13.24 -11.21
N ALA A 20 6.51 14.06 -10.36
CA ALA A 20 5.26 14.73 -10.67
C ALA A 20 5.42 15.70 -11.86
N GLN A 21 6.44 16.55 -11.85
CA GLN A 21 6.74 17.47 -12.96
C GLN A 21 7.01 16.72 -14.27
N TRP A 22 7.75 15.60 -14.20
CA TRP A 22 7.98 14.77 -15.37
C TRP A 22 6.68 14.17 -15.91
N LEU A 23 5.84 13.65 -15.01
CA LEU A 23 4.54 13.09 -15.37
C LEU A 23 3.64 14.13 -16.02
N GLU A 24 3.48 15.31 -15.42
CA GLU A 24 2.69 16.42 -15.96
C GLU A 24 3.16 16.85 -17.36
N LYS A 25 4.46 16.95 -17.56
CA LYS A 25 5.06 17.36 -18.85
C LYS A 25 4.78 16.36 -19.97
N ASN A 26 4.73 15.07 -19.64
CA ASN A 26 4.62 13.99 -20.64
C ASN A 26 3.20 13.45 -20.78
N PHE A 27 2.28 13.78 -19.89
CA PHE A 27 0.95 13.17 -19.83
C PHE A 27 0.11 13.50 -21.08
N SER A 28 0.17 14.73 -21.57
CA SER A 28 -0.61 15.17 -22.75
C SER A 28 -0.21 14.47 -24.07
N CYS A 29 0.98 13.88 -24.10
CA CYS A 29 1.50 13.18 -25.31
C CYS A 29 1.15 11.69 -25.36
N CYS A 30 0.32 11.19 -24.43
CA CYS A 30 0.01 9.78 -24.28
C CYS A 30 -1.48 9.53 -24.55
N ASP A 31 -1.80 8.40 -25.21
CA ASP A 31 -3.17 7.87 -25.25
C ASP A 31 -3.50 7.09 -23.95
N TYR A 32 -2.47 6.49 -23.35
CA TYR A 32 -2.56 5.64 -22.17
C TYR A 32 -1.47 5.98 -21.17
N ALA A 33 -1.80 6.04 -19.89
CA ALA A 33 -0.85 6.14 -18.79
C ALA A 33 -1.06 4.98 -17.81
N VAL A 34 0.04 4.32 -17.41
CA VAL A 34 0.05 3.26 -16.39
C VAL A 34 0.85 3.75 -15.20
N ILE A 35 0.20 3.90 -14.05
CA ILE A 35 0.77 4.52 -12.86
C ILE A 35 0.93 3.50 -11.73
N SER A 36 2.15 3.37 -11.22
CA SER A 36 2.39 2.75 -9.92
C SER A 36 2.05 3.74 -8.83
N ILE A 37 1.04 3.45 -8.03
CA ILE A 37 0.67 4.28 -6.87
C ILE A 37 1.82 4.30 -5.86
N ASP A 38 2.47 3.16 -5.62
CA ASP A 38 3.62 3.08 -4.70
C ASP A 38 4.80 3.95 -5.16
N MET A 39 5.05 4.01 -6.48
CA MET A 39 6.08 4.89 -7.04
C MET A 39 5.68 6.36 -6.90
N LEU A 40 4.44 6.71 -7.23
CA LEU A 40 3.96 8.08 -7.18
C LEU A 40 3.93 8.61 -5.74
N VAL A 41 3.34 7.84 -4.82
CA VAL A 41 3.08 8.32 -3.45
C VAL A 41 4.32 8.22 -2.57
N TYR A 42 5.02 7.09 -2.60
CA TYR A 42 6.13 6.80 -1.68
C TYR A 42 7.51 6.88 -2.33
N GLY A 43 7.56 6.92 -3.65
CA GLY A 43 8.81 6.88 -4.42
C GLY A 43 9.33 5.47 -4.69
N GLY A 44 8.50 4.44 -4.54
CA GLY A 44 8.82 3.05 -4.86
C GLY A 44 8.21 2.02 -3.91
N ILE A 45 8.28 0.76 -4.31
CA ILE A 45 7.72 -0.37 -3.54
C ILE A 45 8.44 -0.59 -2.20
N VAL A 46 9.78 -0.49 -2.15
CA VAL A 46 10.53 -0.58 -0.89
C VAL A 46 10.31 0.68 -0.04
N PRO A 47 10.42 1.90 -0.58
CA PRO A 47 10.05 3.12 0.14
C PRO A 47 8.64 3.10 0.75
N SER A 48 7.65 2.43 0.14
CA SER A 48 6.30 2.30 0.72
C SER A 48 6.27 1.58 2.06
N ARG A 49 7.29 0.81 2.38
CA ARG A 49 7.47 0.08 3.65
C ARG A 49 8.31 0.86 4.68
N LEU A 50 8.92 1.98 4.26
CA LEU A 50 9.93 2.70 5.03
C LEU A 50 9.56 4.16 5.34
N HIS A 51 8.57 4.72 4.65
CA HIS A 51 8.23 6.14 4.74
C HIS A 51 7.72 6.54 6.13
N HIS A 52 7.85 7.84 6.41
CA HIS A 52 7.30 8.50 7.59
C HIS A 52 6.30 9.61 7.23
N GLN A 53 5.76 9.56 6.00
CA GLN A 53 4.75 10.52 5.55
C GLN A 53 3.44 10.29 6.29
N THR A 54 2.75 11.40 6.58
CA THR A 54 1.39 11.36 7.11
C THR A 54 0.40 10.87 6.05
N THR A 55 -0.73 10.36 6.48
CA THR A 55 -1.82 10.00 5.56
C THR A 55 -2.21 11.17 4.67
N ARG A 56 -2.28 12.40 5.23
CA ARG A 56 -2.61 13.60 4.47
C ARG A 56 -1.61 13.84 3.33
N GLU A 57 -0.31 13.84 3.61
CA GLU A 57 0.72 14.02 2.58
C GLU A 57 0.61 12.98 1.47
N CYS A 58 0.33 11.73 1.83
CA CYS A 58 0.15 10.66 0.84
C CYS A 58 -1.10 10.90 -0.03
N LEU A 59 -2.21 11.29 0.56
CA LEU A 59 -3.45 11.60 -0.16
C LEU A 59 -3.31 12.85 -1.03
N ASP A 60 -2.62 13.88 -0.55
CA ASP A 60 -2.34 15.09 -1.34
C ASP A 60 -1.54 14.75 -2.62
N ARG A 61 -0.60 13.79 -2.55
CA ARG A 61 0.11 13.30 -3.75
C ARG A 61 -0.80 12.57 -4.73
N LEU A 62 -1.82 11.85 -4.26
CA LEU A 62 -2.80 11.18 -5.13
C LEU A 62 -3.69 12.18 -5.89
N HIS A 63 -3.92 13.39 -5.37
CA HIS A 63 -4.71 14.40 -6.05
C HIS A 63 -4.16 14.78 -7.42
N LEU A 64 -2.85 14.63 -7.65
CA LEU A 64 -2.25 14.81 -8.97
C LEU A 64 -2.96 13.99 -10.06
N LEU A 65 -3.44 12.78 -9.74
CA LEU A 65 -4.14 11.94 -10.73
C LEU A 65 -5.51 12.55 -11.12
N ALA A 66 -6.23 13.12 -10.16
CA ALA A 66 -7.49 13.83 -10.43
C ALA A 66 -7.25 15.09 -11.27
N ASP A 67 -6.21 15.86 -10.97
CA ASP A 67 -5.83 17.05 -11.73
C ASP A 67 -5.42 16.71 -13.16
N LEU A 68 -4.67 15.63 -13.36
CA LEU A 68 -4.28 15.14 -14.69
C LEU A 68 -5.50 14.65 -15.47
N ARG A 69 -6.42 13.93 -14.84
CA ARG A 69 -7.67 13.48 -15.46
C ARG A 69 -8.52 14.68 -15.90
N ALA A 70 -8.65 15.70 -15.04
CA ALA A 70 -9.43 16.89 -15.35
C ALA A 70 -8.84 17.68 -16.55
N ARG A 71 -7.51 17.79 -16.61
CA ARG A 71 -6.81 18.52 -17.70
C ARG A 71 -6.75 17.73 -19.01
N TYR A 72 -6.70 16.40 -18.94
CA TYR A 72 -6.49 15.51 -20.10
C TYR A 72 -7.49 14.35 -20.09
N PRO A 73 -8.80 14.62 -20.27
CA PRO A 73 -9.86 13.59 -20.14
C PRO A 73 -9.78 12.48 -21.21
N GLN A 74 -9.07 12.72 -22.32
CA GLN A 74 -8.87 11.76 -23.41
C GLN A 74 -7.85 10.66 -23.05
N VAL A 75 -6.92 10.92 -22.13
CA VAL A 75 -5.89 9.94 -21.75
C VAL A 75 -6.50 8.86 -20.86
N LYS A 76 -6.34 7.59 -21.24
CA LYS A 76 -6.79 6.47 -20.43
C LYS A 76 -5.80 6.21 -19.28
N LEU A 77 -6.30 6.24 -18.04
CA LEU A 77 -5.48 6.16 -16.85
C LEU A 77 -5.68 4.82 -16.12
N PHE A 78 -4.66 4.00 -16.16
CA PHE A 78 -4.57 2.72 -15.46
C PHE A 78 -3.65 2.86 -14.25
N ALA A 79 -3.98 2.21 -13.14
CA ALA A 79 -3.13 2.24 -11.95
C ALA A 79 -2.98 0.85 -11.33
N PHE A 80 -1.91 0.68 -10.57
CA PHE A 80 -1.78 -0.44 -9.64
C PHE A 80 -1.26 0.05 -8.30
N SER A 81 -1.78 -0.55 -7.21
CA SER A 81 -1.48 -0.21 -5.83
C SER A 81 -1.32 -1.48 -5.03
N LEU A 82 -0.15 -1.69 -4.41
CA LEU A 82 0.11 -2.93 -3.67
C LEU A 82 -0.45 -2.87 -2.24
N ILE A 83 -0.84 -4.03 -1.74
CA ILE A 83 -1.04 -4.22 -0.30
C ILE A 83 0.34 -4.48 0.31
N MET A 84 0.70 -3.68 1.32
CA MET A 84 1.99 -3.79 1.99
C MET A 84 2.19 -5.20 2.56
N ARG A 85 3.27 -5.88 2.21
CA ARG A 85 3.61 -7.20 2.73
C ARG A 85 4.00 -7.16 4.21
N ALA A 86 3.99 -8.33 4.84
CA ALA A 86 4.54 -8.56 6.17
C ALA A 86 5.32 -9.89 6.15
N PRO A 87 6.62 -9.89 5.83
CA PRO A 87 7.40 -11.12 5.72
C PRO A 87 7.51 -11.86 7.06
N CYS A 88 7.54 -13.19 7.00
CA CYS A 88 7.63 -14.06 8.20
C CYS A 88 9.05 -14.26 8.75
N TYR A 89 10.04 -13.53 8.20
CA TYR A 89 11.44 -13.66 8.54
C TYR A 89 12.01 -12.36 9.13
N ASN A 90 13.17 -12.46 9.76
CA ASN A 90 13.93 -11.34 10.29
C ASN A 90 14.96 -10.87 9.26
N SER A 91 14.70 -9.73 8.62
CA SER A 91 15.64 -9.06 7.71
C SER A 91 15.25 -7.60 7.52
N ALA A 92 16.24 -6.71 7.60
CA ALA A 92 16.07 -5.29 7.31
C ALA A 92 16.47 -4.93 5.87
N ASP A 93 16.65 -5.88 4.97
CA ASP A 93 17.16 -5.60 3.62
C ASP A 93 16.22 -4.70 2.81
N GLU A 94 14.92 -4.96 2.89
CA GLU A 94 13.87 -4.17 2.23
C GLU A 94 12.79 -3.66 3.20
N GLU A 95 13.00 -3.87 4.49
CA GLU A 95 12.10 -3.50 5.57
C GLU A 95 12.78 -2.48 6.50
N PRO A 96 12.05 -1.88 7.47
CA PRO A 96 12.64 -1.03 8.50
C PRO A 96 13.71 -1.77 9.32
N ASP A 97 14.67 -1.04 9.88
CA ASP A 97 15.81 -1.64 10.56
C ASP A 97 15.42 -2.55 11.73
N TYR A 98 14.35 -2.22 12.45
CA TYR A 98 13.82 -3.07 13.54
C TYR A 98 13.30 -4.44 13.05
N TYR A 99 13.09 -4.60 11.75
CA TYR A 99 12.64 -5.87 11.18
C TYR A 99 13.70 -6.96 11.25
N ALA A 100 14.99 -6.56 11.36
CA ALA A 100 16.09 -7.50 11.59
C ALA A 100 15.92 -8.29 12.91
N GLU A 101 15.24 -7.70 13.89
CA GLU A 101 15.01 -8.32 15.21
C GLU A 101 13.57 -8.77 15.41
N HIS A 102 12.61 -7.97 14.97
CA HIS A 102 11.19 -8.15 15.30
C HIS A 102 10.30 -8.62 14.14
N GLY A 103 10.85 -8.89 12.94
CA GLY A 103 10.07 -9.18 11.74
C GLY A 103 9.13 -10.38 11.90
N SER A 104 9.66 -11.51 12.35
CA SER A 104 8.87 -12.73 12.58
C SER A 104 7.79 -12.54 13.66
N SER A 105 8.09 -11.77 14.69
CA SER A 105 7.14 -11.44 15.76
C SER A 105 6.02 -10.53 15.24
N LEU A 106 6.36 -9.50 14.45
CA LEU A 106 5.37 -8.62 13.80
C LEU A 106 4.46 -9.41 12.85
N PHE A 107 5.04 -10.32 12.06
CA PHE A 107 4.24 -11.22 11.21
C PHE A 107 3.26 -12.04 12.05
N ARG A 108 3.76 -12.70 13.12
CA ARG A 108 2.93 -13.56 13.99
C ARG A 108 1.82 -12.77 14.68
N VAL A 109 2.09 -11.56 15.16
CA VAL A 109 1.06 -10.64 15.69
C VAL A 109 -0.05 -10.43 14.66
N GLY A 110 0.29 -10.19 13.40
CA GLY A 110 -0.70 -10.03 12.33
C GLY A 110 -1.57 -11.26 12.13
N VAL A 111 -0.97 -12.45 12.11
CA VAL A 111 -1.71 -13.73 11.98
C VAL A 111 -2.68 -13.91 13.15
N LEU A 112 -2.24 -13.67 14.37
CA LEU A 112 -3.07 -13.84 15.57
C LEU A 112 -4.19 -12.82 15.64
N ARG A 113 -3.94 -11.55 15.32
CA ARG A 113 -4.98 -10.53 15.25
C ARG A 113 -6.05 -10.86 14.21
N ASP A 114 -5.65 -11.32 13.02
CA ASP A 114 -6.58 -11.71 11.95
C ASP A 114 -7.41 -12.94 12.36
N LYS A 115 -6.79 -13.96 13.00
CA LYS A 115 -7.52 -15.09 13.58
C LYS A 115 -8.54 -14.66 14.63
N ILE A 116 -8.19 -13.74 15.51
CA ILE A 116 -9.12 -13.23 16.53
C ILE A 116 -10.29 -12.51 15.86
N GLN A 117 -10.01 -11.64 14.89
CA GLN A 117 -11.05 -10.90 14.17
C GLN A 117 -12.02 -11.84 13.43
N ARG A 118 -11.53 -12.97 12.90
CA ARG A 118 -12.34 -13.99 12.22
C ARG A 118 -12.97 -15.02 13.17
N ASN A 119 -12.79 -14.90 14.48
CA ASN A 119 -13.22 -15.87 15.50
C ASN A 119 -12.61 -17.27 15.30
N LEU A 120 -11.37 -17.37 14.84
CA LEU A 120 -10.62 -18.58 14.57
C LEU A 120 -9.53 -18.87 15.63
N ALA A 121 -9.28 -17.92 16.56
CA ALA A 121 -8.20 -18.02 17.52
C ALA A 121 -8.59 -18.86 18.74
N THR A 122 -7.69 -19.74 19.20
CA THR A 122 -7.81 -20.46 20.47
C THR A 122 -7.49 -19.57 21.67
N ALA A 123 -7.73 -20.06 22.89
CA ALA A 123 -7.39 -19.34 24.13
C ALA A 123 -5.86 -19.17 24.26
N GLU A 124 -5.10 -20.20 23.88
CA GLU A 124 -3.63 -20.19 23.87
C GLU A 124 -3.09 -19.15 22.89
N GLU A 125 -3.67 -19.05 21.69
CA GLU A 125 -3.28 -18.06 20.68
C GLU A 125 -3.60 -16.63 21.12
N LYS A 126 -4.66 -16.40 21.87
CA LYS A 126 -4.96 -15.09 22.48
C LYS A 126 -3.93 -14.73 23.55
N SER A 127 -3.50 -15.69 24.37
CA SER A 127 -2.44 -15.51 25.37
C SER A 127 -1.10 -15.26 24.70
N GLU A 128 -0.78 -16.00 23.62
CA GLU A 128 0.43 -15.79 22.80
C GLU A 128 0.49 -14.37 22.25
N LEU A 129 -0.61 -13.84 21.68
CA LEU A 129 -0.67 -12.47 21.18
C LEU A 129 -0.30 -11.46 22.26
N SER A 130 -0.87 -11.60 23.46
CA SER A 130 -0.58 -10.71 24.59
C SER A 130 0.90 -10.71 24.97
N GLY A 131 1.54 -11.89 24.98
CA GLY A 131 2.97 -12.05 25.24
C GLY A 131 3.85 -11.42 24.15
N LEU A 132 3.50 -11.63 22.88
CA LEU A 132 4.23 -11.03 21.75
C LEU A 132 4.13 -9.50 21.75
N GLU A 133 2.93 -8.95 21.99
CA GLU A 133 2.74 -7.49 22.02
C GLU A 133 3.48 -6.83 23.18
N GLN A 134 3.71 -7.54 24.30
CA GLN A 134 4.55 -7.08 25.39
C GLN A 134 6.06 -7.18 25.11
N SER A 135 6.48 -8.16 24.31
CA SER A 135 7.88 -8.38 23.95
C SER A 135 8.40 -7.44 22.87
N ILE A 136 7.51 -6.95 21.98
CA ILE A 136 7.86 -5.99 20.94
C ILE A 136 7.86 -4.57 21.54
N PRO A 137 8.91 -3.75 21.33
CA PRO A 137 8.89 -2.36 21.76
C PRO A 137 7.67 -1.61 21.22
N ARG A 138 6.99 -0.84 22.09
CA ARG A 138 5.78 -0.10 21.69
C ARG A 138 6.01 0.84 20.49
N SER A 139 7.19 1.45 20.41
CA SER A 139 7.59 2.31 19.29
C SER A 139 7.63 1.54 17.98
N VAL A 140 8.14 0.31 17.99
CA VAL A 140 8.23 -0.57 16.80
C VAL A 140 6.83 -0.95 16.33
N LEU A 141 5.99 -1.45 17.22
CA LEU A 141 4.63 -1.88 16.87
C LEU A 141 3.78 -0.68 16.40
N SER A 142 3.93 0.48 17.06
CA SER A 142 3.23 1.71 16.69
C SER A 142 3.66 2.21 15.32
N ASP A 143 4.96 2.27 15.03
CA ASP A 143 5.50 2.69 13.73
C ASP A 143 5.03 1.77 12.60
N PHE A 144 5.13 0.46 12.81
CA PHE A 144 4.67 -0.54 11.85
C PHE A 144 3.16 -0.43 11.55
N CYS A 145 2.33 -0.35 12.58
CA CYS A 145 0.87 -0.23 12.42
C CYS A 145 0.47 1.12 11.79
N SER A 146 1.11 2.22 12.17
CA SER A 146 0.84 3.55 11.63
C SER A 146 1.12 3.61 10.13
N ARG A 147 2.26 3.07 9.70
CA ARG A 147 2.62 3.02 8.27
C ARG A 147 1.64 2.16 7.48
N ARG A 148 1.27 0.98 7.99
CA ARG A 148 0.25 0.14 7.36
C ARG A 148 -1.09 0.85 7.25
N SER A 149 -1.52 1.54 8.30
CA SER A 149 -2.76 2.32 8.29
C SER A 149 -2.74 3.41 7.21
N THR A 150 -1.61 4.12 7.05
CA THR A 150 -1.44 5.11 5.98
C THR A 150 -1.51 4.46 4.59
N ASN A 151 -0.81 3.34 4.38
CA ASN A 151 -0.84 2.63 3.10
C ASN A 151 -2.24 2.10 2.77
N HIS A 152 -2.94 1.57 3.78
CA HIS A 152 -4.32 1.13 3.61
C HIS A 152 -5.27 2.28 3.25
N ALA A 153 -5.12 3.44 3.87
CA ALA A 153 -5.89 4.63 3.51
C ALA A 153 -5.63 5.09 2.06
N VAL A 154 -4.37 5.00 1.60
CA VAL A 154 -4.02 5.26 0.19
C VAL A 154 -4.69 4.26 -0.74
N ASN A 155 -4.71 2.97 -0.41
CA ASN A 155 -5.40 1.94 -1.19
C ASN A 155 -6.91 2.22 -1.28
N LEU A 156 -7.56 2.57 -0.18
CA LEU A 156 -8.98 2.94 -0.16
C LEU A 156 -9.26 4.19 -1.01
N GLN A 157 -8.41 5.22 -0.91
CA GLN A 157 -8.54 6.42 -1.74
C GLN A 157 -8.34 6.11 -3.22
N THR A 158 -7.46 5.18 -3.56
CA THR A 158 -7.26 4.76 -4.96
C THR A 158 -8.49 4.04 -5.51
N ILE A 159 -9.17 3.22 -4.69
CA ILE A 159 -10.49 2.62 -5.04
C ILE A 159 -11.52 3.74 -5.28
N PHE A 160 -11.57 4.74 -4.43
CA PHE A 160 -12.47 5.88 -4.60
C PHE A 160 -12.20 6.69 -5.87
N LEU A 161 -10.93 6.87 -6.26
CA LEU A 161 -10.57 7.48 -7.56
C LEU A 161 -11.08 6.66 -8.76
N ALA A 162 -11.09 5.34 -8.66
CA ALA A 162 -11.69 4.47 -9.69
C ALA A 162 -13.21 4.60 -9.71
N GLU A 163 -13.88 4.72 -8.57
CA GLU A 163 -15.32 4.99 -8.46
C GLU A 163 -15.68 6.30 -9.13
N GLN A 164 -14.94 7.36 -8.85
CA GLN A 164 -15.15 8.69 -9.45
C GLN A 164 -14.81 8.76 -10.95
N GLY A 165 -14.29 7.68 -11.56
CA GLY A 165 -13.90 7.65 -12.97
C GLY A 165 -12.59 8.40 -13.25
N VAL A 166 -11.81 8.75 -12.23
CA VAL A 166 -10.46 9.28 -12.39
C VAL A 166 -9.55 8.20 -12.99
N LEU A 167 -9.67 6.96 -12.49
CA LEU A 167 -8.98 5.79 -13.05
C LEU A 167 -9.96 5.02 -13.94
N ASP A 168 -9.52 4.65 -15.14
CA ASP A 168 -10.27 3.75 -16.03
C ASP A 168 -10.18 2.30 -15.55
N PHE A 169 -9.06 1.91 -14.94
CA PHE A 169 -8.85 0.58 -14.37
C PHE A 169 -7.82 0.61 -13.26
N LEU A 170 -8.06 -0.19 -12.23
CA LEU A 170 -7.17 -0.36 -11.08
C LEU A 170 -6.86 -1.85 -10.87
N THR A 171 -5.59 -2.18 -10.66
CA THR A 171 -5.17 -3.49 -10.20
C THR A 171 -4.63 -3.38 -8.77
N ILE A 172 -5.06 -4.27 -7.88
CA ILE A 172 -4.53 -4.37 -6.51
C ILE A 172 -3.81 -5.72 -6.39
N PRO A 173 -2.53 -5.80 -6.76
CA PRO A 173 -1.77 -7.03 -6.65
C PRO A 173 -1.38 -7.32 -5.21
N LEU A 174 -1.15 -8.60 -4.92
CA LEU A 174 -0.63 -9.08 -3.64
C LEU A 174 0.88 -9.26 -3.75
N ASP A 175 1.61 -8.64 -2.84
CA ASP A 175 3.05 -8.90 -2.65
C ASP A 175 3.28 -10.07 -1.65
N ASP A 176 2.26 -10.35 -0.83
CA ASP A 176 2.24 -11.44 0.15
C ASP A 176 0.91 -12.20 0.04
N CYS A 177 1.00 -13.48 -0.26
CA CYS A 177 -0.16 -14.36 -0.48
C CYS A 177 -0.54 -15.18 0.76
N ALA A 178 -0.10 -14.80 1.97
CA ALA A 178 -0.48 -15.48 3.20
C ALA A 178 -2.01 -15.49 3.37
N LEU A 179 -2.55 -16.65 3.79
CA LEU A 179 -4.00 -16.82 4.01
C LEU A 179 -4.51 -16.04 5.22
N LEU A 180 -3.63 -15.75 6.17
CA LEU A 180 -3.91 -15.04 7.42
C LEU A 180 -2.83 -13.99 7.67
N GLY A 181 -3.19 -12.94 8.35
CA GLY A 181 -2.27 -11.89 8.77
C GLY A 181 -2.62 -10.51 8.23
N TRP A 182 -1.69 -9.57 8.37
CA TRP A 182 -1.92 -8.16 8.03
C TRP A 182 -2.43 -7.95 6.61
N ALA A 183 -1.71 -8.48 5.61
CA ALA A 183 -2.08 -8.32 4.21
C ALA A 183 -3.42 -9.01 3.88
N ALA A 184 -3.70 -10.17 4.48
CA ALA A 184 -4.95 -10.89 4.31
C ALA A 184 -6.14 -10.11 4.89
N ALA A 185 -6.00 -9.52 6.07
CA ALA A 185 -7.03 -8.69 6.70
C ALA A 185 -7.31 -7.42 5.87
N GLU A 186 -6.26 -6.71 5.42
CA GLU A 186 -6.40 -5.53 4.57
C GLU A 186 -7.04 -5.87 3.22
N ARG A 187 -6.65 -6.98 2.59
CA ARG A 187 -7.29 -7.48 1.36
C ARG A 187 -8.79 -7.67 1.52
N GLN A 188 -9.23 -8.25 2.64
CA GLN A 188 -10.66 -8.43 2.89
C GLN A 188 -11.41 -7.10 3.00
N GLN A 189 -10.82 -6.12 3.65
CA GLN A 189 -11.40 -4.77 3.78
C GLN A 189 -11.50 -4.08 2.42
N LEU A 190 -10.43 -4.14 1.60
CA LEU A 190 -10.44 -3.57 0.25
C LEU A 190 -11.45 -4.30 -0.65
N ALA A 191 -11.53 -5.63 -0.59
CA ALA A 191 -12.51 -6.40 -1.34
C ALA A 191 -13.96 -6.07 -0.92
N ALA A 192 -14.19 -5.79 0.36
CA ALA A 192 -15.49 -5.31 0.82
C ALA A 192 -15.82 -3.91 0.26
N ALA A 193 -14.86 -2.99 0.25
CA ALA A 193 -15.02 -1.67 -0.36
C ALA A 193 -15.32 -1.77 -1.87
N ILE A 194 -14.58 -2.59 -2.62
CA ILE A 194 -14.82 -2.81 -4.06
C ILE A 194 -16.25 -3.32 -4.31
N ARG A 195 -16.73 -4.28 -3.49
CA ARG A 195 -18.10 -4.80 -3.62
C ARG A 195 -19.17 -3.77 -3.27
N SER A 196 -18.97 -2.98 -2.21
CA SER A 196 -19.95 -1.96 -1.79
C SER A 196 -20.15 -0.85 -2.83
N HIS A 197 -19.13 -0.57 -3.65
CA HIS A 197 -19.18 0.41 -4.73
C HIS A 197 -19.45 -0.19 -6.12
N ALA A 198 -19.77 -1.49 -6.22
CA ALA A 198 -20.04 -2.21 -7.46
C ALA A 198 -18.94 -2.08 -8.55
N LEU A 199 -17.69 -2.01 -8.13
CA LEU A 199 -16.52 -1.72 -8.99
C LEU A 199 -15.85 -2.96 -9.60
N GLY A 200 -16.45 -4.15 -9.52
CA GLY A 200 -15.84 -5.40 -9.98
C GLY A 200 -15.43 -5.43 -11.46
N SER A 201 -15.99 -4.55 -12.30
CA SER A 201 -15.59 -4.42 -13.72
C SER A 201 -14.42 -3.46 -13.94
N ARG A 202 -14.08 -2.62 -12.97
CA ARG A 202 -13.01 -1.61 -13.06
C ARG A 202 -11.81 -1.91 -12.17
N ILE A 203 -11.97 -2.79 -11.20
CA ILE A 203 -10.91 -3.12 -10.25
C ILE A 203 -10.67 -4.62 -10.26
N TYR A 204 -9.43 -5.01 -10.53
CA TYR A 204 -8.97 -6.37 -10.40
C TYR A 204 -8.17 -6.53 -9.10
N SER A 205 -8.63 -7.39 -8.22
CA SER A 205 -7.87 -7.81 -7.03
C SER A 205 -7.75 -9.34 -7.03
N TYR A 206 -6.59 -9.84 -6.69
CA TYR A 206 -6.41 -11.28 -6.50
C TYR A 206 -7.22 -11.75 -5.29
N SER A 207 -8.08 -12.74 -5.51
CA SER A 207 -8.89 -13.40 -4.48
C SER A 207 -8.15 -14.57 -3.83
#